data_27cf93a39f75f96e31a3f02dd401b98b
#
_entry.id   27cf93a39f75f96e31a3f02dd401b98b
#
_cell.length_a   1.000
_cell.length_b   1.000
_cell.length_c   1.000
_cell.angle_alpha   90.00
_cell.angle_beta   90.00
_cell.angle_gamma   90.00
#
_symmetry.space_group_name_H-M   'P 1'
#
loop_
_entity.id
_entity.type
_entity.pdbx_description
1 polymer ?
#
loop_
_entity_poly.entity_id
_entity_poly.type
_entity_poly.pdbx_seq_one_letter_code
_entity_poly.pdbx_strand_id
1 'polypeptide(L)'
;MKKLVSLIIAAILMLVTIFIYGSQVKLPVLTGAKINEAYKVNTDQRNASIEVLKQIFDKDTAVILGSSELSATDQIGFPSYLFGNRKSEMKMVLMGSGYKQCIHQATAVGAYSDILPKKKVVLILSPQWFTKNGLDPDAYASRFSERLYLEMMDNKNISEKLKKRLTKRLKIYLASDSKQLERINLYERQYFNHNLNPVEHIKNKVFRGFMDFKE
;
A
#
# COMPACT_ATOMS: atom_id res chain seq x y z
N MET A 1 -36.56 1.38 28.26
CA MET A 1 -36.05 2.74 27.94
C MET A 1 -34.70 3.03 28.58
N LYS A 2 -34.52 2.94 29.93
CA LYS A 2 -33.22 3.28 30.59
C LYS A 2 -32.01 2.53 30.03
N LYS A 3 -32.13 1.21 29.78
CA LYS A 3 -31.02 0.39 29.19
C LYS A 3 -30.61 0.84 27.77
N LEU A 4 -31.59 1.23 26.94
CA LEU A 4 -31.32 1.71 25.60
C LEU A 4 -30.59 3.06 25.64
N VAL A 5 -31.02 3.97 26.51
CA VAL A 5 -30.37 5.28 26.70
C VAL A 5 -28.94 5.10 27.21
N SER A 6 -28.69 4.21 28.15
CA SER A 6 -27.32 3.90 28.64
C SER A 6 -26.44 3.34 27.53
N LEU A 7 -26.96 2.49 26.66
CA LEU A 7 -26.21 1.95 25.52
C LEU A 7 -25.83 3.03 24.52
N ILE A 8 -26.77 3.94 24.22
CA ILE A 8 -26.52 5.06 23.31
C ILE A 8 -25.45 6.01 23.88
N ILE A 9 -25.55 6.34 25.18
CA ILE A 9 -24.55 7.18 25.85
C ILE A 9 -23.17 6.51 25.82
N ALA A 10 -23.07 5.22 26.11
CA ALA A 10 -21.82 4.48 26.06
C ALA A 10 -21.21 4.47 24.66
N ALA A 11 -22.04 4.28 23.61
CA ALA A 11 -21.60 4.33 22.22
C ALA A 11 -21.09 5.73 21.84
N ILE A 12 -21.78 6.79 22.25
CA ILE A 12 -21.35 8.18 22.00
C ILE A 12 -20.03 8.46 22.72
N LEU A 13 -19.89 8.08 23.99
CA LEU A 13 -18.65 8.26 24.74
C LEU A 13 -17.48 7.51 24.09
N MET A 14 -17.71 6.28 23.64
CA MET A 14 -16.71 5.50 22.91
C MET A 14 -16.27 6.22 21.61
N LEU A 15 -17.22 6.71 20.82
CA LEU A 15 -16.93 7.43 19.58
C LEU A 15 -16.15 8.74 19.85
N VAL A 16 -16.53 9.50 20.88
CA VAL A 16 -15.84 10.71 21.32
C VAL A 16 -14.42 10.38 21.76
N THR A 17 -14.24 9.32 22.53
CA THR A 17 -12.91 8.87 22.98
C THR A 17 -12.02 8.48 21.79
N ILE A 18 -12.56 7.70 20.85
CA ILE A 18 -11.85 7.32 19.63
C ILE A 18 -11.47 8.57 18.81
N PHE A 19 -12.38 9.53 18.68
CA PHE A 19 -12.13 10.77 17.95
C PHE A 19 -11.05 11.62 18.62
N ILE A 20 -11.13 11.84 19.94
CA ILE A 20 -10.13 12.59 20.70
C ILE A 20 -8.78 11.90 20.63
N TYR A 21 -8.73 10.59 20.85
CA TYR A 21 -7.48 9.83 20.80
C TYR A 21 -6.89 9.85 19.38
N GLY A 22 -7.71 9.65 18.36
CA GLY A 22 -7.27 9.70 16.96
C GLY A 22 -6.74 11.07 16.54
N SER A 23 -7.33 12.16 17.05
CA SER A 23 -6.85 13.52 16.79
C SER A 23 -5.53 13.87 17.50
N GLN A 24 -5.16 13.11 18.55
CA GLN A 24 -3.90 13.29 19.28
C GLN A 24 -2.76 12.45 18.71
N VAL A 25 -3.07 11.42 17.91
CA VAL A 25 -2.04 10.59 17.26
C VAL A 25 -1.37 11.39 16.16
N LYS A 26 -0.18 11.90 16.46
CA LYS A 26 0.70 12.51 15.45
C LYS A 26 1.61 11.43 14.91
N LEU A 27 1.77 11.42 13.58
CA LEU A 27 2.78 10.59 12.96
C LEU A 27 4.16 10.90 13.56
N PRO A 28 4.93 9.88 13.93
CA PRO A 28 6.27 10.12 14.44
C PRO A 28 7.12 10.79 13.35
N VAL A 29 7.75 11.90 13.69
CA VAL A 29 8.76 12.51 12.83
C VAL A 29 9.99 11.61 12.86
N LEU A 30 10.36 11.08 11.69
CA LEU A 30 11.57 10.26 11.56
C LEU A 30 12.80 11.17 11.59
N THR A 31 13.71 10.92 12.50
CA THR A 31 14.97 11.69 12.66
C THR A 31 16.18 10.76 12.72
N GLY A 32 17.29 11.18 12.14
CA GLY A 32 18.60 10.57 12.28
C GLY A 32 18.63 9.05 12.06
N ALA A 33 18.88 8.26 13.11
CA ALA A 33 18.98 6.80 13.04
C ALA A 33 17.70 6.13 12.54
N LYS A 34 16.52 6.65 12.90
CA LYS A 34 15.23 6.10 12.45
C LYS A 34 15.01 6.27 10.95
N ILE A 35 15.43 7.40 10.36
CA ILE A 35 15.42 7.55 8.88
C ILE A 35 16.33 6.49 8.27
N ASN A 36 17.46 6.26 8.90
CA ASN A 36 18.45 5.31 8.42
C ASN A 36 17.97 3.85 8.43
N GLU A 37 17.14 3.49 9.40
CA GLU A 37 16.50 2.17 9.46
C GLU A 37 15.32 2.06 8.46
N ALA A 38 14.66 3.16 8.21
CA ALA A 38 13.50 3.21 7.32
C ALA A 38 13.86 3.02 5.83
N TYR A 39 15.11 3.17 5.41
CA TYR A 39 15.56 2.78 4.08
C TYR A 39 15.41 1.27 3.80
N LYS A 40 15.37 0.47 4.85
CA LYS A 40 14.84 -0.88 4.79
C LYS A 40 13.34 -0.82 5.00
N VAL A 41 12.59 -0.33 4.01
CA VAL A 41 11.13 -0.44 4.09
C VAL A 41 10.82 -1.91 4.24
N ASN A 42 10.24 -2.26 5.40
CA ASN A 42 9.98 -3.65 5.72
C ASN A 42 9.10 -4.24 4.64
N THR A 43 9.73 -5.04 3.83
CA THR A 43 9.17 -5.61 2.62
C THR A 43 7.98 -6.52 2.90
N ASP A 44 7.81 -6.96 4.15
CA ASP A 44 6.70 -7.82 4.57
C ASP A 44 5.43 -7.04 4.94
N GLN A 45 5.52 -5.74 5.14
CA GLN A 45 4.34 -4.93 5.40
C GLN A 45 3.50 -4.79 4.13
N ARG A 46 2.22 -5.11 4.24
CA ARG A 46 1.26 -4.95 3.14
C ARG A 46 1.03 -3.49 2.79
N ASN A 47 1.16 -2.62 3.78
CA ASN A 47 0.87 -1.19 3.67
C ASN A 47 2.09 -0.41 4.17
N ALA A 48 2.85 0.19 3.26
CA ALA A 48 3.80 1.22 3.63
C ALA A 48 3.03 2.54 3.72
N SER A 49 3.11 3.21 4.85
CA SER A 49 2.50 4.53 5.01
C SER A 49 3.10 5.52 4.01
N ILE A 50 2.26 6.20 3.25
CA ILE A 50 2.68 7.25 2.33
C ILE A 50 3.34 8.40 3.09
N GLU A 51 2.84 8.72 4.27
CA GLU A 51 3.38 9.81 5.09
C GLU A 51 4.80 9.47 5.60
N VAL A 52 5.05 8.22 5.92
CA VAL A 52 6.41 7.75 6.25
C VAL A 52 7.32 7.83 5.02
N LEU A 53 6.85 7.40 3.86
CA LEU A 53 7.62 7.45 2.62
C LEU A 53 7.96 8.88 2.20
N LYS A 54 7.05 9.85 2.40
CA LYS A 54 7.32 11.28 2.16
C LYS A 54 8.46 11.81 3.02
N GLN A 55 8.66 11.27 4.23
CA GLN A 55 9.77 11.67 5.10
C GLN A 55 11.10 11.04 4.67
N ILE A 56 11.05 9.86 4.03
CA ILE A 56 12.24 9.13 3.59
C ILE A 56 12.71 9.61 2.21
N PHE A 57 11.78 9.93 1.32
CA PHE A 57 12.09 10.33 -0.03
C PHE A 57 12.63 11.76 -0.07
N ASP A 58 13.89 11.90 -0.38
CA ASP A 58 14.52 13.16 -0.73
C ASP A 58 14.92 13.19 -2.22
N LYS A 59 15.48 14.31 -2.67
CA LYS A 59 15.87 14.51 -4.08
C LYS A 59 16.92 13.49 -4.59
N ASP A 60 17.67 12.89 -3.69
CA ASP A 60 18.79 11.99 -4.03
C ASP A 60 18.42 10.51 -3.83
N THR A 61 17.25 10.24 -3.24
CA THR A 61 16.75 8.89 -3.03
C THR A 61 16.28 8.25 -4.33
N ALA A 62 16.61 7.00 -4.56
CA ALA A 62 16.02 6.16 -5.59
C ALA A 62 15.23 5.01 -4.96
N VAL A 63 14.28 4.47 -5.70
CA VAL A 63 13.45 3.35 -5.23
C VAL A 63 13.76 2.12 -6.06
N ILE A 64 14.01 1.00 -5.39
CA ILE A 64 14.09 -0.32 -6.03
C ILE A 64 12.81 -1.08 -5.71
N LEU A 65 12.09 -1.47 -6.74
CA LEU A 65 10.93 -2.36 -6.65
C LEU A 65 11.34 -3.75 -7.12
N GLY A 66 11.07 -4.75 -6.30
CA GLY A 66 11.45 -6.14 -6.57
C GLY A 66 10.54 -7.14 -5.86
N SER A 67 11.04 -8.33 -5.66
CA SER A 67 10.36 -9.41 -4.96
C SER A 67 11.22 -9.94 -3.81
N SER A 68 11.37 -11.27 -3.67
CA SER A 68 12.12 -11.89 -2.57
C SER A 68 13.60 -11.55 -2.54
N GLU A 69 14.19 -11.16 -3.66
CA GLU A 69 15.58 -10.69 -3.72
C GLU A 69 15.83 -9.43 -2.90
N LEU A 70 14.80 -8.68 -2.57
CA LEU A 70 14.91 -7.51 -1.69
C LEU A 70 14.75 -7.85 -0.20
N SER A 71 14.40 -9.08 0.14
CA SER A 71 14.26 -9.54 1.52
C SER A 71 15.54 -10.16 2.08
N ALA A 72 16.46 -10.63 1.21
CA ALA A 72 17.70 -11.29 1.62
C ALA A 72 18.78 -10.27 2.00
N THR A 73 18.94 -10.00 3.29
CA THR A 73 19.87 -8.97 3.81
C THR A 73 21.29 -9.45 4.07
N ASP A 74 21.50 -10.74 4.10
CA ASP A 74 22.76 -11.43 4.47
C ASP A 74 23.48 -12.03 3.26
N GLN A 75 22.89 -12.04 2.09
CA GLN A 75 23.47 -12.65 0.89
C GLN A 75 24.20 -11.62 0.03
N ILE A 76 25.49 -11.83 -0.17
CA ILE A 76 26.34 -11.04 -1.08
C ILE A 76 25.76 -11.11 -2.51
N GLY A 77 25.64 -9.95 -3.15
CA GLY A 77 25.11 -9.86 -4.52
C GLY A 77 23.63 -9.50 -4.60
N PHE A 78 22.91 -9.52 -3.48
CA PHE A 78 21.53 -9.02 -3.46
C PHE A 78 21.51 -7.50 -3.19
N PRO A 79 20.56 -6.74 -3.79
CA PRO A 79 20.44 -5.31 -3.55
C PRO A 79 20.28 -4.95 -2.07
N SER A 80 19.54 -5.77 -1.33
CA SER A 80 19.34 -5.60 0.11
C SER A 80 20.62 -5.70 0.93
N TYR A 81 21.59 -6.49 0.51
CA TYR A 81 22.91 -6.55 1.15
C TYR A 81 23.71 -5.27 0.93
N LEU A 82 23.71 -4.75 -0.29
CA LEU A 82 24.49 -3.57 -0.67
C LEU A 82 23.86 -2.29 -0.12
N PHE A 83 22.58 -2.10 -0.34
CA PHE A 83 21.90 -0.85 -0.01
C PHE A 83 21.27 -0.88 1.39
N GLY A 84 20.70 -2.02 1.79
CA GLY A 84 20.07 -2.20 3.08
C GLY A 84 21.07 -2.16 4.25
N ASN A 85 22.32 -2.60 4.04
CA ASN A 85 23.39 -2.54 5.03
C ASN A 85 24.31 -1.31 4.85
N ARG A 86 23.92 -0.37 3.99
CA ARG A 86 24.66 0.87 3.71
C ARG A 86 26.12 0.66 3.28
N LYS A 87 26.34 -0.39 2.53
CA LYS A 87 27.65 -0.61 1.88
C LYS A 87 27.81 0.24 0.61
N SER A 88 26.80 1.05 0.30
CA SER A 88 26.79 2.00 -0.81
C SER A 88 26.42 3.39 -0.29
N GLU A 89 27.07 4.42 -0.84
CA GLU A 89 26.72 5.83 -0.59
C GLU A 89 25.40 6.26 -1.24
N MET A 90 24.87 5.44 -2.16
CA MET A 90 23.59 5.69 -2.81
C MET A 90 22.43 5.51 -1.83
N LYS A 91 21.55 6.50 -1.76
CA LYS A 91 20.32 6.42 -0.97
C LYS A 91 19.27 5.64 -1.76
N MET A 92 18.98 4.43 -1.33
CA MET A 92 18.03 3.54 -1.98
C MET A 92 16.96 3.09 -0.99
N VAL A 93 15.69 3.18 -1.40
CA VAL A 93 14.57 2.57 -0.68
C VAL A 93 14.19 1.28 -1.39
N LEU A 94 14.26 0.18 -0.64
CA LEU A 94 13.99 -1.16 -1.16
C LEU A 94 12.54 -1.53 -0.85
N MET A 95 11.76 -1.82 -1.87
CA MET A 95 10.33 -2.14 -1.76
C MET A 95 10.03 -3.45 -2.49
N GLY A 96 10.05 -4.54 -1.77
CA GLY A 96 9.77 -5.85 -2.35
C GLY A 96 9.70 -6.95 -1.29
N SER A 97 8.99 -8.01 -1.58
CA SER A 97 8.96 -9.25 -0.83
C SER A 97 8.48 -10.38 -1.72
N GLY A 98 8.58 -11.61 -1.27
CA GLY A 98 8.10 -12.76 -2.05
C GLY A 98 6.71 -12.53 -2.63
N TYR A 99 6.52 -12.93 -3.88
CA TYR A 99 5.27 -12.80 -4.67
C TYR A 99 4.86 -11.39 -5.08
N LYS A 100 5.61 -10.34 -4.72
CA LYS A 100 5.41 -8.99 -5.24
C LYS A 100 6.00 -8.89 -6.64
N GLN A 101 5.19 -9.14 -7.65
CA GLN A 101 5.58 -9.15 -9.06
C GLN A 101 5.04 -7.91 -9.82
N CYS A 102 5.13 -7.92 -11.14
CA CYS A 102 4.84 -6.77 -12.01
C CYS A 102 3.53 -6.04 -11.69
N ILE A 103 2.44 -6.75 -11.41
CA ILE A 103 1.15 -6.10 -11.12
C ILE A 103 1.18 -5.36 -9.78
N HIS A 104 1.86 -5.92 -8.78
CA HIS A 104 2.05 -5.25 -7.50
C HIS A 104 2.95 -4.03 -7.65
N GLN A 105 4.06 -4.17 -8.39
CA GLN A 105 4.98 -3.08 -8.67
C GLN A 105 4.30 -1.94 -9.46
N ALA A 106 3.45 -2.29 -10.45
CA ALA A 106 2.68 -1.29 -11.18
C ALA A 106 1.70 -0.53 -10.27
N THR A 107 1.06 -1.22 -9.31
CA THR A 107 0.19 -0.58 -8.32
C THR A 107 1.00 0.35 -7.41
N ALA A 108 2.16 -0.08 -6.94
CA ALA A 108 3.05 0.71 -6.10
C ALA A 108 3.57 1.97 -6.80
N VAL A 109 4.03 1.85 -8.06
CA VAL A 109 4.45 3.01 -8.86
C VAL A 109 3.28 3.98 -9.06
N GLY A 110 2.08 3.46 -9.36
CA GLY A 110 0.89 4.28 -9.51
C GLY A 110 0.50 5.01 -8.22
N ALA A 111 0.64 4.34 -7.06
CA ALA A 111 0.36 4.93 -5.75
C ALA A 111 1.38 6.02 -5.36
N TYR A 112 2.65 5.78 -5.65
CA TYR A 112 3.74 6.64 -5.15
C TYR A 112 4.28 7.63 -6.17
N SER A 113 3.78 7.66 -7.41
CA SER A 113 4.35 8.48 -8.50
C SER A 113 4.47 9.96 -8.17
N ASP A 114 3.62 10.49 -7.29
CA ASP A 114 3.62 11.91 -6.92
C ASP A 114 4.67 12.25 -5.86
N ILE A 115 5.08 11.26 -5.08
CA ILE A 115 6.07 11.42 -4.01
C ILE A 115 7.46 10.88 -4.39
N LEU A 116 7.58 10.14 -5.48
CA LEU A 116 8.86 9.57 -5.94
C LEU A 116 9.84 10.68 -6.33
N PRO A 117 11.01 10.77 -5.68
CA PRO A 117 11.96 11.83 -5.93
C PRO A 117 12.54 11.70 -7.33
N LYS A 118 12.42 12.78 -8.14
CA LYS A 118 12.91 12.82 -9.54
C LYS A 118 12.51 11.59 -10.38
N LYS A 119 11.52 10.83 -9.93
CA LYS A 119 11.02 9.61 -10.59
C LYS A 119 12.10 8.57 -10.85
N LYS A 120 13.09 8.45 -9.96
CA LYS A 120 14.14 7.43 -10.04
C LYS A 120 13.62 6.12 -9.49
N VAL A 121 13.23 5.21 -10.37
CA VAL A 121 12.73 3.88 -10.00
C VAL A 121 13.49 2.82 -10.76
N VAL A 122 13.99 1.83 -10.04
CA VAL A 122 14.55 0.60 -10.57
C VAL A 122 13.53 -0.52 -10.39
N LEU A 123 13.17 -1.19 -11.48
CA LEU A 123 12.30 -2.37 -11.45
C LEU A 123 13.16 -3.61 -11.65
N ILE A 124 13.16 -4.50 -10.69
CA ILE A 124 13.76 -5.82 -10.85
C ILE A 124 12.69 -6.77 -11.38
N LEU A 125 12.92 -7.29 -12.58
CA LEU A 125 12.05 -8.24 -13.24
C LEU A 125 12.75 -9.60 -13.30
N SER A 126 12.16 -10.60 -12.67
CA SER A 126 12.72 -11.95 -12.69
C SER A 126 12.09 -12.77 -13.82
N PRO A 127 12.90 -13.45 -14.68
CA PRO A 127 12.41 -14.30 -15.75
C PRO A 127 11.43 -15.40 -15.26
N GLN A 128 11.62 -15.89 -14.05
CA GLN A 128 10.74 -16.91 -13.43
C GLN A 128 9.28 -16.45 -13.24
N TRP A 129 9.00 -15.17 -13.34
CA TRP A 129 7.62 -14.66 -13.24
C TRP A 129 6.83 -14.83 -14.54
N PHE A 130 7.51 -15.11 -15.66
CA PHE A 130 6.93 -15.21 -17.00
C PHE A 130 6.72 -16.67 -17.42
N THR A 131 6.25 -17.48 -16.48
CA THR A 131 5.90 -18.89 -16.74
C THR A 131 4.53 -19.01 -17.40
N LYS A 132 4.23 -20.18 -17.98
CA LYS A 132 2.92 -20.47 -18.60
C LYS A 132 1.75 -20.25 -17.62
N ASN A 133 1.94 -20.59 -16.34
CA ASN A 133 0.91 -20.47 -15.31
C ASN A 133 0.78 -19.06 -14.74
N GLY A 134 1.76 -18.18 -15.02
CA GLY A 134 1.77 -16.82 -14.52
C GLY A 134 1.94 -16.74 -13.00
N LEU A 135 1.40 -15.68 -12.42
CA LEU A 135 1.40 -15.44 -10.98
C LEU A 135 0.31 -16.28 -10.31
N ASP A 136 0.67 -16.95 -9.24
CA ASP A 136 -0.27 -17.67 -8.38
C ASP A 136 -1.27 -16.69 -7.73
N PRO A 137 -2.60 -16.87 -7.92
CA PRO A 137 -3.61 -15.98 -7.38
C PRO A 137 -3.60 -15.91 -5.85
N ASP A 138 -3.45 -17.03 -5.15
CA ASP A 138 -3.45 -17.06 -3.68
C ASP A 138 -2.21 -16.37 -3.12
N ALA A 139 -1.05 -16.61 -3.73
CA ALA A 139 0.17 -15.92 -3.38
C ALA A 139 0.04 -14.40 -3.59
N TYR A 140 -0.59 -13.98 -4.69
CA TYR A 140 -0.88 -12.57 -4.94
C TYR A 140 -1.84 -11.99 -3.90
N ALA A 141 -2.98 -12.65 -3.65
CA ALA A 141 -3.99 -12.21 -2.69
C ALA A 141 -3.39 -12.02 -1.28
N SER A 142 -2.46 -12.92 -0.88
CA SER A 142 -1.76 -12.81 0.40
C SER A 142 -0.90 -11.54 0.54
N ARG A 143 -0.47 -10.95 -0.58
CA ARG A 143 0.40 -9.76 -0.65
C ARG A 143 -0.32 -8.52 -1.14
N PHE A 144 -1.58 -8.62 -1.52
CA PHE A 144 -2.36 -7.49 -1.99
C PHE A 144 -2.48 -6.40 -0.92
N SER A 145 -2.22 -5.17 -1.33
CA SER A 145 -2.40 -3.98 -0.50
C SER A 145 -3.56 -3.17 -1.03
N GLU A 146 -4.65 -3.15 -0.29
CA GLU A 146 -5.81 -2.34 -0.60
C GLU A 146 -5.49 -0.85 -0.52
N ARG A 147 -4.62 -0.46 0.41
CA ARG A 147 -4.16 0.92 0.53
C ARG A 147 -3.46 1.39 -0.74
N LEU A 148 -2.46 0.63 -1.22
CA LEU A 148 -1.77 0.97 -2.46
C LEU A 148 -2.72 1.07 -3.65
N TYR A 149 -3.71 0.19 -3.71
CA TYR A 149 -4.72 0.24 -4.76
C TYR A 149 -5.52 1.54 -4.68
N LEU A 150 -5.98 1.94 -3.50
CA LEU A 150 -6.75 3.18 -3.32
C LEU A 150 -5.91 4.43 -3.62
N GLU A 151 -4.68 4.48 -3.17
CA GLU A 151 -3.76 5.58 -3.50
C GLU A 151 -3.53 5.71 -5.01
N MET A 152 -3.35 4.59 -5.71
CA MET A 152 -3.28 4.59 -7.16
C MET A 152 -4.59 5.07 -7.80
N MET A 153 -5.74 4.66 -7.24
CA MET A 153 -7.06 5.10 -7.74
C MET A 153 -7.29 6.59 -7.53
N ASP A 154 -6.82 7.16 -6.42
CA ASP A 154 -6.94 8.59 -6.11
C ASP A 154 -5.91 9.44 -6.89
N ASN A 155 -4.85 8.84 -7.39
CA ASN A 155 -3.80 9.55 -8.11
C ASN A 155 -4.32 10.10 -9.46
N LYS A 156 -4.38 11.43 -9.57
CA LYS A 156 -4.90 12.13 -10.76
C LYS A 156 -3.98 12.04 -11.98
N ASN A 157 -2.70 11.74 -11.78
CA ASN A 157 -1.71 11.60 -12.85
C ASN A 157 -1.79 10.24 -13.57
N ILE A 158 -2.55 9.29 -13.02
CA ILE A 158 -2.77 7.97 -13.63
C ILE A 158 -4.06 8.00 -14.44
N SER A 159 -3.95 7.67 -15.73
CA SER A 159 -5.11 7.67 -16.63
C SER A 159 -6.17 6.66 -16.19
N GLU A 160 -7.45 7.03 -16.36
CA GLU A 160 -8.58 6.15 -16.06
C GLU A 160 -8.51 4.82 -16.83
N LYS A 161 -8.04 4.86 -18.07
CA LYS A 161 -7.82 3.66 -18.90
C LYS A 161 -6.87 2.67 -18.21
N LEU A 162 -5.76 3.18 -17.62
CA LEU A 162 -4.80 2.35 -16.92
C LEU A 162 -5.40 1.80 -15.62
N LYS A 163 -6.10 2.63 -14.86
CA LYS A 163 -6.82 2.22 -13.64
C LYS A 163 -7.83 1.10 -13.92
N LYS A 164 -8.66 1.26 -14.93
CA LYS A 164 -9.62 0.22 -15.36
C LYS A 164 -8.94 -1.08 -15.75
N ARG A 165 -7.86 -1.00 -16.54
CA ARG A 165 -7.10 -2.18 -16.97
C ARG A 165 -6.47 -2.92 -15.79
N LEU A 166 -5.89 -2.19 -14.84
CA LEU A 166 -5.31 -2.77 -13.65
C LEU A 166 -6.38 -3.42 -12.76
N THR A 167 -7.48 -2.71 -12.49
CA THR A 167 -8.61 -3.24 -11.70
C THR A 167 -9.15 -4.54 -12.29
N LYS A 168 -9.35 -4.59 -13.62
CA LYS A 168 -9.76 -5.83 -14.29
C LYS A 168 -8.79 -6.97 -14.05
N ARG A 169 -7.48 -6.70 -14.08
CA ARG A 169 -6.44 -7.70 -13.85
C ARG A 169 -6.41 -8.15 -12.40
N LEU A 170 -6.54 -7.22 -11.45
CA LEU A 170 -6.60 -7.50 -10.02
C LEU A 170 -7.75 -8.44 -9.67
N LYS A 171 -8.92 -8.25 -10.25
CA LYS A 171 -10.09 -9.12 -10.02
C LYS A 171 -9.83 -10.59 -10.36
N ILE A 172 -9.00 -10.86 -11.38
CA ILE A 172 -8.60 -12.23 -11.73
C ILE A 172 -7.74 -12.84 -10.62
N TYR A 173 -6.77 -12.09 -10.09
CA TYR A 173 -5.87 -12.57 -9.05
C TYR A 173 -6.49 -12.58 -7.65
N LEU A 174 -7.57 -11.85 -7.42
CA LEU A 174 -8.30 -11.83 -6.15
C LEU A 174 -9.54 -12.72 -6.16
N ALA A 175 -9.74 -13.51 -7.21
CA ALA A 175 -10.94 -14.34 -7.36
C ALA A 175 -11.11 -15.37 -6.23
N SER A 176 -10.02 -15.84 -5.63
CA SER A 176 -10.03 -16.77 -4.49
C SER A 176 -10.31 -16.09 -3.15
N ASP A 177 -10.08 -14.78 -3.02
CA ASP A 177 -10.38 -14.00 -1.81
C ASP A 177 -11.66 -13.17 -2.01
N SER A 178 -12.78 -13.75 -1.62
CA SER A 178 -14.10 -13.13 -1.80
C SER A 178 -14.24 -11.77 -1.13
N LYS A 179 -13.57 -11.56 0.02
CA LYS A 179 -13.64 -10.28 0.75
C LYS A 179 -12.88 -9.18 0.01
N GLN A 180 -11.68 -9.47 -0.46
CA GLN A 180 -10.91 -8.50 -1.24
C GLN A 180 -11.58 -8.22 -2.58
N LEU A 181 -12.11 -9.27 -3.24
CA LEU A 181 -12.83 -9.12 -4.50
C LEU A 181 -14.08 -8.25 -4.36
N GLU A 182 -14.88 -8.44 -3.30
CA GLU A 182 -16.05 -7.62 -3.01
C GLU A 182 -15.68 -6.13 -2.87
N ARG A 183 -14.58 -5.85 -2.17
CA ARG A 183 -14.08 -4.49 -1.99
C ARG A 183 -13.61 -3.86 -3.29
N ILE A 184 -12.87 -4.58 -4.11
CA ILE A 184 -12.48 -4.10 -5.43
C ILE A 184 -13.70 -3.83 -6.31
N ASN A 185 -14.73 -4.67 -6.27
CA ASN A 185 -15.99 -4.43 -6.98
C ASN A 185 -16.71 -3.16 -6.47
N LEU A 186 -16.67 -2.90 -5.16
CA LEU A 186 -17.22 -1.67 -4.58
C LEU A 186 -16.45 -0.44 -5.09
N TYR A 187 -15.12 -0.49 -5.11
CA TYR A 187 -14.30 0.60 -5.62
C TYR A 187 -14.47 0.81 -7.13
N GLU A 188 -14.59 -0.26 -7.90
CA GLU A 188 -14.90 -0.16 -9.34
C GLU A 188 -16.20 0.62 -9.58
N ARG A 189 -17.26 0.33 -8.81
CA ARG A 189 -18.51 1.09 -8.88
C ARG A 189 -18.36 2.54 -8.45
N GLN A 190 -17.55 2.81 -7.43
CA GLN A 190 -17.29 4.16 -6.96
C GLN A 190 -16.54 5.00 -8.00
N TYR A 191 -15.42 4.49 -8.49
CA TYR A 191 -14.48 5.27 -9.30
C TYR A 191 -14.86 5.36 -10.77
N PHE A 192 -15.51 4.35 -11.30
CA PHE A 192 -15.79 4.28 -12.74
C PHE A 192 -17.25 4.38 -13.10
N ASN A 193 -18.14 3.85 -12.28
CA ASN A 193 -19.56 3.77 -12.60
C ASN A 193 -20.38 4.83 -11.85
N HIS A 194 -19.84 5.39 -10.78
CA HIS A 194 -20.50 6.40 -9.92
C HIS A 194 -21.90 5.99 -9.43
N ASN A 195 -22.10 4.70 -9.17
CA ASN A 195 -23.40 4.11 -8.86
C ASN A 195 -23.47 3.40 -7.50
N LEU A 196 -22.76 3.92 -6.49
CA LEU A 196 -22.91 3.46 -5.12
C LEU A 196 -24.26 3.86 -4.56
N ASN A 197 -24.90 2.92 -3.84
CA ASN A 197 -26.04 3.29 -3.02
C ASN A 197 -25.58 4.03 -1.73
N PRO A 198 -26.50 4.76 -1.03
CA PRO A 198 -26.11 5.54 0.14
C PRO A 198 -25.41 4.74 1.26
N VAL A 199 -25.84 3.49 1.47
CA VAL A 199 -25.25 2.61 2.50
C VAL A 199 -23.82 2.20 2.11
N GLU A 200 -23.58 1.85 0.86
CA GLU A 200 -22.27 1.54 0.33
C GLU A 200 -21.32 2.75 0.41
N HIS A 201 -21.85 3.93 0.13
CA HIS A 201 -21.09 5.16 0.23
C HIS A 201 -20.61 5.43 1.67
N ILE A 202 -21.50 5.29 2.65
CA ILE A 202 -21.18 5.42 4.08
C ILE A 202 -20.16 4.36 4.51
N LYS A 203 -20.42 3.08 4.18
CA LYS A 203 -19.50 1.98 4.51
C LYS A 203 -18.09 2.25 3.98
N ASN A 204 -17.99 2.68 2.72
CA ASN A 204 -16.71 2.98 2.10
C ASN A 204 -15.99 4.15 2.77
N LYS A 205 -16.71 5.24 3.08
CA LYS A 205 -16.15 6.39 3.80
C LYS A 205 -15.64 6.03 5.19
N VAL A 206 -16.40 5.26 5.96
CA VAL A 206 -16.00 4.76 7.29
C VAL A 206 -14.77 3.87 7.17
N PHE A 207 -14.75 2.97 6.20
CA PHE A 207 -13.63 2.05 6.02
C PHE A 207 -12.34 2.78 5.62
N ARG A 208 -12.43 3.76 4.72
CA ARG A 208 -11.27 4.60 4.35
C ARG A 208 -10.75 5.38 5.56
N GLY A 209 -11.64 6.01 6.32
CA GLY A 209 -11.25 6.69 7.56
C GLY A 209 -10.58 5.78 8.58
N PHE A 210 -10.99 4.50 8.65
CA PHE A 210 -10.34 3.51 9.50
C PHE A 210 -8.94 3.12 8.99
N MET A 211 -8.74 3.04 7.68
CA MET A 211 -7.41 2.80 7.12
C MET A 211 -6.48 3.99 7.36
N ASP A 212 -6.98 5.21 7.19
CA ASP A 212 -6.22 6.43 7.46
C ASP A 212 -5.84 6.57 8.95
N PHE A 213 -6.69 6.07 9.85
CA PHE A 213 -6.41 6.06 11.30
C PHE A 213 -5.34 5.03 11.70
N LYS A 214 -5.19 3.94 10.94
CA LYS A 214 -4.19 2.89 11.24
C LYS A 214 -2.76 3.26 10.84
N GLU A 215 -2.58 4.28 10.03
CA GLU A 215 -1.27 4.82 9.62
C GLU A 215 -0.73 5.80 10.65
#